data_7df741433d4455fad597f6a3d6b046c0
#
_entry.id   7df741433d4455fad597f6a3d6b046c0
#
_cell.length_a   1.000
_cell.length_b   1.000
_cell.length_c   1.000
_cell.angle_alpha   90.00
_cell.angle_beta   90.00
_cell.angle_gamma   90.00
#
_symmetry.space_group_name_H-M   'P 1'
#
loop_
_entity.id
_entity.type
_entity.pdbx_description
1 polymer ?
#
loop_
_entity_poly.entity_id
_entity_poly.type
_entity_poly.pdbx_seq_one_letter_code
_entity_poly.pdbx_strand_id
1 'polypeptide(L)'
;MGFYDLSKEERQKVVNETEGDILSAIKDLNIPENNNEWAIPEIIVKYATDNDTYIRKNSYMAIGRIYWNYTELRLKIVRLLDEMLKDSEEKVRQTSVYALSEIGKKDADAVMSTFEKALKDDHHSVRNAVIGAIKQMGQKNPEPTFVFARKHLKDDEPEIRRQIVHGIELRGRTHPEEVLTLLKELQYEEVRKVRNMIIHVIGQISYKKGCLEKVVDALNKWENIDLVCESIEEIVKVHRNYKFAVRTSKDAKEYIKEHLTCCIE
;
A
#
# COMPACT_ATOMS: atom_id res chain seq x y z
N MET A 1 -12.66 -26.88 6.45
CA MET A 1 -13.04 -26.56 5.05
C MET A 1 -12.88 -25.06 4.87
N GLY A 2 -11.92 -24.61 4.09
CA GLY A 2 -11.66 -23.18 3.85
C GLY A 2 -12.51 -22.63 2.71
N PHE A 3 -12.52 -21.29 2.55
CA PHE A 3 -13.29 -20.61 1.49
C PHE A 3 -12.98 -21.14 0.08
N TYR A 4 -11.74 -21.55 -0.21
CA TYR A 4 -11.37 -22.10 -1.53
C TYR A 4 -11.80 -23.54 -1.77
N ASP A 5 -12.15 -24.27 -0.72
CA ASP A 5 -12.66 -25.65 -0.85
C ASP A 5 -14.14 -25.65 -1.33
N LEU A 6 -14.79 -24.49 -1.28
CA LEU A 6 -16.18 -24.28 -1.69
C LEU A 6 -16.29 -24.20 -3.23
N SER A 7 -17.44 -24.61 -3.78
CA SER A 7 -17.82 -24.37 -5.17
C SER A 7 -17.93 -22.87 -5.47
N LYS A 8 -18.02 -22.51 -6.74
CA LYS A 8 -18.18 -21.10 -7.14
C LYS A 8 -19.49 -20.50 -6.59
N GLU A 9 -20.56 -21.28 -6.62
CA GLU A 9 -21.87 -20.89 -6.14
C GLU A 9 -21.87 -20.69 -4.64
N GLU A 10 -21.27 -21.60 -3.88
CA GLU A 10 -21.13 -21.48 -2.42
C GLU A 10 -20.28 -20.28 -2.03
N ARG A 11 -19.15 -20.04 -2.73
CA ARG A 11 -18.35 -18.83 -2.51
C ARG A 11 -19.14 -17.55 -2.75
N GLN A 12 -19.94 -17.50 -3.82
CA GLN A 12 -20.78 -16.33 -4.08
C GLN A 12 -21.84 -16.14 -3.01
N LYS A 13 -22.42 -17.22 -2.48
CA LYS A 13 -23.34 -17.18 -1.36
C LYS A 13 -22.69 -16.57 -0.11
N VAL A 14 -21.50 -17.05 0.27
CA VAL A 14 -20.71 -16.51 1.39
C VAL A 14 -20.42 -15.01 1.21
N VAL A 15 -20.02 -14.59 0.00
CA VAL A 15 -19.79 -13.17 -0.31
C VAL A 15 -21.05 -12.33 -0.10
N ASN A 16 -22.19 -12.80 -0.59
CA ASN A 16 -23.47 -12.08 -0.47
C ASN A 16 -23.97 -12.03 0.98
N GLU A 17 -23.83 -13.13 1.72
CA GLU A 17 -24.18 -13.19 3.15
C GLU A 17 -23.29 -12.23 3.96
N THR A 18 -21.98 -12.26 3.76
CA THR A 18 -21.04 -11.35 4.42
C THR A 18 -21.42 -9.88 4.16
N GLU A 19 -21.74 -9.53 2.91
CA GLU A 19 -22.12 -8.16 2.55
C GLU A 19 -23.48 -7.77 3.17
N GLY A 20 -24.45 -8.67 3.15
CA GLY A 20 -25.78 -8.45 3.77
C GLY A 20 -25.70 -8.23 5.27
N ASP A 21 -24.93 -9.05 5.98
CA ASP A 21 -24.72 -8.95 7.42
C ASP A 21 -24.03 -7.64 7.81
N ILE A 22 -22.95 -7.28 7.08
CA ILE A 22 -22.23 -6.02 7.31
C ILE A 22 -23.11 -4.80 7.00
N LEU A 23 -23.89 -4.84 5.92
CA LEU A 23 -24.80 -3.77 5.55
C LEU A 23 -25.85 -3.55 6.63
N SER A 24 -26.47 -4.64 7.15
CA SER A 24 -27.43 -4.55 8.24
C SER A 24 -26.80 -3.93 9.48
N ALA A 25 -25.63 -4.42 9.88
CA ALA A 25 -24.91 -3.90 11.04
C ALA A 25 -24.56 -2.40 10.90
N ILE A 26 -24.16 -1.95 9.71
CA ILE A 26 -23.86 -0.53 9.47
C ILE A 26 -25.13 0.33 9.49
N LYS A 27 -26.25 -0.16 8.95
CA LYS A 27 -27.53 0.56 9.00
C LYS A 27 -28.00 0.76 10.42
N ASP A 28 -27.93 -0.29 11.23
CA ASP A 28 -28.41 -0.32 12.63
C ASP A 28 -27.44 0.38 13.59
N LEU A 29 -26.25 0.73 13.11
CA LEU A 29 -25.21 1.36 13.92
C LEU A 29 -25.67 2.72 14.44
N ASN A 30 -25.67 2.87 15.77
CA ASN A 30 -25.96 4.14 16.44
C ASN A 30 -24.64 4.74 16.94
N ILE A 31 -24.12 5.71 16.20
CA ILE A 31 -22.84 6.37 16.52
C ILE A 31 -23.11 7.57 17.42
N PRO A 32 -22.52 7.65 18.63
CA PRO A 32 -22.70 8.79 19.53
C PRO A 32 -22.23 10.11 18.90
N GLU A 33 -22.96 11.19 19.16
CA GLU A 33 -22.58 12.53 18.68
C GLU A 33 -21.27 13.03 19.33
N ASN A 34 -20.96 12.60 20.55
CA ASN A 34 -19.95 13.15 21.43
C ASN A 34 -18.53 12.52 21.29
N ASN A 35 -18.20 11.88 20.20
CA ASN A 35 -16.92 11.17 20.01
C ASN A 35 -16.53 10.18 21.13
N ASN A 36 -17.49 9.76 21.96
CA ASN A 36 -17.27 8.71 22.94
C ASN A 36 -16.98 7.38 22.24
N GLU A 37 -16.18 6.55 22.88
CA GLU A 37 -15.97 5.15 22.43
C GLU A 37 -17.31 4.43 22.36
N TRP A 38 -17.49 3.64 21.31
CA TRP A 38 -18.68 2.84 21.07
C TRP A 38 -18.25 1.47 20.52
N ALA A 39 -19.08 0.47 20.75
CA ALA A 39 -18.73 -0.89 20.36
C ALA A 39 -18.88 -1.10 18.86
N ILE A 40 -17.85 -1.65 18.23
CA ILE A 40 -17.91 -2.16 16.86
C ILE A 40 -18.91 -3.34 16.85
N PRO A 41 -19.84 -3.42 15.87
CA PRO A 41 -20.78 -4.53 15.80
C PRO A 41 -20.05 -5.89 15.78
N GLU A 42 -20.49 -6.81 16.64
CA GLU A 42 -19.88 -8.14 16.80
C GLU A 42 -19.73 -8.90 15.48
N ILE A 43 -20.70 -8.78 14.58
CA ILE A 43 -20.65 -9.44 13.27
C ILE A 43 -19.48 -8.92 12.40
N ILE A 44 -19.17 -7.62 12.50
CA ILE A 44 -18.02 -7.02 11.78
C ILE A 44 -16.71 -7.54 12.36
N VAL A 45 -16.61 -7.58 13.71
CA VAL A 45 -15.43 -8.14 14.41
C VAL A 45 -15.25 -9.61 14.03
N LYS A 46 -16.34 -10.40 14.04
CA LYS A 46 -16.31 -11.81 13.62
C LYS A 46 -15.71 -12.01 12.24
N TYR A 47 -16.17 -11.26 11.24
CA TYR A 47 -15.61 -11.35 9.88
C TYR A 47 -14.18 -10.83 9.79
N ALA A 48 -13.85 -9.76 10.51
CA ALA A 48 -12.51 -9.17 10.52
C ALA A 48 -11.46 -10.07 11.18
N THR A 49 -11.86 -10.93 12.13
CA THR A 49 -10.96 -11.83 12.88
C THR A 49 -11.00 -13.27 12.42
N ASP A 50 -11.80 -13.60 11.40
CA ASP A 50 -11.94 -14.96 10.88
C ASP A 50 -10.56 -15.57 10.56
N ASN A 51 -10.40 -16.85 10.80
CA ASN A 51 -9.16 -17.56 10.50
C ASN A 51 -8.88 -17.65 9.00
N ASP A 52 -9.92 -17.71 8.17
CA ASP A 52 -9.79 -17.71 6.71
C ASP A 52 -9.53 -16.29 6.18
N THR A 53 -8.37 -16.11 5.57
CA THR A 53 -7.94 -14.83 4.96
C THR A 53 -8.94 -14.31 3.91
N TYR A 54 -9.65 -15.21 3.22
CA TYR A 54 -10.62 -14.82 2.19
C TYR A 54 -11.94 -14.35 2.78
N ILE A 55 -12.33 -14.85 3.94
CA ILE A 55 -13.46 -14.30 4.70
C ILE A 55 -13.13 -12.88 5.16
N ARG A 56 -11.94 -12.67 5.75
CA ARG A 56 -11.48 -11.30 6.09
C ARG A 56 -11.42 -10.38 4.88
N LYS A 57 -10.96 -10.91 3.73
CA LYS A 57 -10.95 -10.16 2.47
C LYS A 57 -12.36 -9.77 2.03
N ASN A 58 -13.31 -10.69 2.10
CA ASN A 58 -14.70 -10.41 1.76
C ASN A 58 -15.28 -9.29 2.63
N SER A 59 -14.94 -9.24 3.92
CA SER A 59 -15.44 -8.20 4.83
C SER A 59 -14.98 -6.80 4.43
N TYR A 60 -13.69 -6.55 4.21
CA TYR A 60 -13.24 -5.22 3.82
C TYR A 60 -13.69 -4.82 2.41
N MET A 61 -13.80 -5.79 1.49
CA MET A 61 -14.36 -5.54 0.17
C MET A 61 -15.85 -5.22 0.24
N ALA A 62 -16.61 -5.87 1.14
CA ALA A 62 -18.02 -5.56 1.39
C ALA A 62 -18.20 -4.13 1.91
N ILE A 63 -17.42 -3.72 2.91
CA ILE A 63 -17.43 -2.33 3.42
C ILE A 63 -17.18 -1.33 2.28
N GLY A 64 -16.19 -1.59 1.43
CA GLY A 64 -15.90 -0.76 0.26
C GLY A 64 -17.09 -0.68 -0.72
N ARG A 65 -17.73 -1.81 -1.05
CA ARG A 65 -18.91 -1.83 -1.94
C ARG A 65 -20.10 -1.10 -1.32
N ILE A 66 -20.35 -1.29 -0.03
CA ILE A 66 -21.42 -0.61 0.71
C ILE A 66 -21.21 0.92 0.68
N TYR A 67 -19.98 1.38 0.89
CA TYR A 67 -19.63 2.81 0.77
C TYR A 67 -20.03 3.39 -0.59
N TRP A 68 -19.81 2.65 -1.67
CA TRP A 68 -20.10 3.11 -3.01
C TRP A 68 -21.58 3.02 -3.36
N ASN A 69 -22.27 2.00 -2.88
CA ASN A 69 -23.66 1.73 -3.22
C ASN A 69 -24.68 2.51 -2.35
N TYR A 70 -24.27 2.94 -1.14
CA TYR A 70 -25.13 3.59 -0.16
C TYR A 70 -24.52 4.91 0.31
N THR A 71 -24.79 5.98 -0.45
CA THR A 71 -24.18 7.30 -0.20
C THR A 71 -24.52 7.87 1.18
N GLU A 72 -25.73 7.57 1.70
CA GLU A 72 -26.19 7.97 3.02
C GLU A 72 -25.43 7.31 4.18
N LEU A 73 -24.73 6.18 3.92
CA LEU A 73 -23.96 5.47 4.93
C LEU A 73 -22.47 5.88 4.96
N ARG A 74 -22.00 6.68 4.02
CA ARG A 74 -20.57 7.01 3.87
C ARG A 74 -19.94 7.56 5.15
N LEU A 75 -20.59 8.53 5.79
CA LEU A 75 -20.09 9.10 7.04
C LEU A 75 -20.04 8.06 8.17
N LYS A 76 -21.07 7.23 8.29
CA LYS A 76 -21.10 6.12 9.25
C LYS A 76 -19.93 5.15 9.02
N ILE A 77 -19.65 4.81 7.75
CA ILE A 77 -18.57 3.88 7.39
C ILE A 77 -17.21 4.47 7.75
N VAL A 78 -16.95 5.73 7.42
CA VAL A 78 -15.65 6.37 7.76
C VAL A 78 -15.46 6.41 9.28
N ARG A 79 -16.50 6.73 10.06
CA ARG A 79 -16.43 6.70 11.52
C ARG A 79 -16.26 5.28 12.09
N LEU A 80 -16.91 4.28 11.48
CA LEU A 80 -16.71 2.88 11.84
C LEU A 80 -15.25 2.45 11.60
N LEU A 81 -14.66 2.81 10.46
CA LEU A 81 -13.28 2.48 10.14
C LEU A 81 -12.30 3.19 11.08
N ASP A 82 -12.60 4.42 11.50
CA ASP A 82 -11.81 5.13 12.50
C ASP A 82 -11.85 4.43 13.86
N GLU A 83 -13.03 3.93 14.27
CA GLU A 83 -13.15 3.16 15.52
C GLU A 83 -12.45 1.81 15.44
N MET A 84 -12.59 1.10 14.31
CA MET A 84 -11.89 -0.16 14.07
C MET A 84 -10.36 -0.03 14.17
N LEU A 85 -9.78 1.14 13.87
CA LEU A 85 -8.34 1.38 14.05
C LEU A 85 -7.90 1.47 15.52
N LYS A 86 -8.83 1.60 16.47
CA LYS A 86 -8.55 1.63 17.91
C LYS A 86 -8.73 0.27 18.59
N ASP A 87 -9.24 -0.73 17.85
CA ASP A 87 -9.49 -2.05 18.41
C ASP A 87 -8.22 -2.71 18.94
N SER A 88 -8.32 -3.47 20.01
CA SER A 88 -7.20 -4.23 20.58
C SER A 88 -6.68 -5.33 19.64
N GLU A 89 -7.56 -5.91 18.83
CA GLU A 89 -7.25 -6.99 17.89
C GLU A 89 -6.65 -6.43 16.58
N GLU A 90 -5.41 -6.78 16.27
CA GLU A 90 -4.70 -6.28 15.09
C GLU A 90 -5.39 -6.66 13.76
N LYS A 91 -6.14 -7.75 13.71
CA LYS A 91 -6.89 -8.15 12.51
C LYS A 91 -8.04 -7.21 12.21
N VAL A 92 -8.70 -6.66 13.25
CA VAL A 92 -9.73 -5.64 13.09
C VAL A 92 -9.13 -4.36 12.53
N ARG A 93 -8.01 -3.88 13.13
CA ARG A 93 -7.29 -2.70 12.63
C ARG A 93 -6.79 -2.90 11.19
N GLN A 94 -6.24 -4.08 10.88
CA GLN A 94 -5.81 -4.45 9.52
C GLN A 94 -6.97 -4.42 8.52
N THR A 95 -8.14 -4.94 8.90
CA THR A 95 -9.35 -4.94 8.08
C THR A 95 -9.81 -3.52 7.79
N SER A 96 -9.75 -2.62 8.77
CA SER A 96 -10.02 -1.19 8.58
C SER A 96 -9.09 -0.58 7.51
N VAL A 97 -7.78 -0.82 7.60
CA VAL A 97 -6.80 -0.29 6.63
C VAL A 97 -7.12 -0.76 5.20
N TYR A 98 -7.48 -2.02 5.03
CA TYR A 98 -7.86 -2.52 3.70
C TYR A 98 -9.18 -1.94 3.20
N ALA A 99 -10.17 -1.74 4.08
CA ALA A 99 -11.42 -1.09 3.71
C ALA A 99 -11.22 0.38 3.32
N LEU A 100 -10.39 1.12 4.08
CA LEU A 100 -9.96 2.48 3.72
C LEU A 100 -9.28 2.51 2.34
N SER A 101 -8.45 1.49 2.03
CA SER A 101 -7.84 1.36 0.71
C SER A 101 -8.87 1.15 -0.39
N GLU A 102 -9.88 0.29 -0.19
CA GLU A 102 -10.95 0.06 -1.19
C GLU A 102 -11.72 1.36 -1.50
N ILE A 103 -11.96 2.19 -0.50
CA ILE A 103 -12.58 3.51 -0.66
C ILE A 103 -11.61 4.47 -1.34
N GLY A 104 -10.39 4.60 -0.84
CA GLY A 104 -9.38 5.55 -1.28
C GLY A 104 -8.89 5.35 -2.73
N LYS A 105 -9.13 4.17 -3.33
CA LYS A 105 -8.89 3.93 -4.76
C LYS A 105 -9.65 4.89 -5.67
N LYS A 106 -10.70 5.56 -5.17
CA LYS A 106 -11.53 6.52 -5.94
C LYS A 106 -11.86 7.78 -5.15
N ASP A 107 -11.91 7.71 -3.82
CA ASP A 107 -12.26 8.80 -2.91
C ASP A 107 -11.23 8.87 -1.78
N ALA A 108 -10.06 9.39 -2.11
CA ALA A 108 -8.95 9.48 -1.16
C ALA A 108 -9.23 10.53 -0.08
N ASP A 109 -9.87 11.65 -0.43
CA ASP A 109 -10.13 12.75 0.49
C ASP A 109 -11.01 12.32 1.67
N ALA A 110 -11.96 11.42 1.43
CA ALA A 110 -12.84 10.91 2.48
C ALA A 110 -12.12 10.06 3.53
N VAL A 111 -10.96 9.48 3.21
CA VAL A 111 -10.31 8.46 4.06
C VAL A 111 -8.89 8.79 4.50
N MET A 112 -8.22 9.77 3.89
CA MET A 112 -6.80 10.02 4.16
C MET A 112 -6.51 10.39 5.61
N SER A 113 -7.36 11.16 6.28
CA SER A 113 -7.16 11.54 7.69
C SER A 113 -7.24 10.33 8.64
N THR A 114 -8.14 9.40 8.37
CA THR A 114 -8.27 8.15 9.12
C THR A 114 -7.13 7.19 8.78
N PHE A 115 -6.77 7.09 7.51
CA PHE A 115 -5.66 6.27 7.03
C PHE A 115 -4.31 6.69 7.62
N GLU A 116 -4.08 8.00 7.80
CA GLU A 116 -2.85 8.54 8.40
C GLU A 116 -2.61 8.01 9.82
N LYS A 117 -3.67 7.75 10.58
CA LYS A 117 -3.56 7.16 11.94
C LYS A 117 -2.92 5.78 11.91
N ALA A 118 -3.22 4.98 10.88
CA ALA A 118 -2.68 3.63 10.74
C ALA A 118 -1.16 3.58 10.43
N LEU A 119 -0.55 4.68 9.97
CA LEU A 119 0.91 4.75 9.77
C LEU A 119 1.70 4.49 11.05
N LYS A 120 1.12 4.84 12.21
CA LYS A 120 1.75 4.75 13.54
C LYS A 120 1.37 3.49 14.31
N ASP A 121 0.69 2.54 13.69
CA ASP A 121 0.29 1.30 14.37
C ASP A 121 1.49 0.50 14.85
N ASP A 122 1.43 0.01 16.07
CA ASP A 122 2.52 -0.75 16.70
C ASP A 122 2.69 -2.14 16.08
N HIS A 123 1.63 -2.72 15.51
CA HIS A 123 1.65 -4.07 15.00
C HIS A 123 2.11 -4.13 13.53
N HIS A 124 3.10 -4.98 13.25
CA HIS A 124 3.71 -5.10 11.92
C HIS A 124 2.73 -5.50 10.81
N SER A 125 1.69 -6.30 11.12
CA SER A 125 0.71 -6.72 10.10
C SER A 125 -0.17 -5.55 9.65
N VAL A 126 -0.50 -4.62 10.55
CA VAL A 126 -1.23 -3.39 10.22
C VAL A 126 -0.35 -2.47 9.37
N ARG A 127 0.94 -2.28 9.76
CA ARG A 127 1.88 -1.52 8.92
C ARG A 127 2.08 -2.12 7.53
N ASN A 128 2.09 -3.46 7.41
CA ASN A 128 2.12 -4.13 6.11
C ASN A 128 0.82 -3.90 5.30
N ALA A 129 -0.32 -3.83 5.96
CA ALA A 129 -1.57 -3.46 5.30
C ALA A 129 -1.53 -2.02 4.77
N VAL A 130 -0.94 -1.08 5.53
CA VAL A 130 -0.72 0.30 5.07
C VAL A 130 0.12 0.33 3.79
N ILE A 131 1.23 -0.41 3.75
CA ILE A 131 2.07 -0.52 2.54
C ILE A 131 1.25 -1.07 1.36
N GLY A 132 0.49 -2.14 1.60
CA GLY A 132 -0.41 -2.72 0.60
C GLY A 132 -1.48 -1.75 0.10
N ALA A 133 -2.05 -0.97 1.00
CA ALA A 133 -3.05 0.05 0.70
C ALA A 133 -2.47 1.16 -0.18
N ILE A 134 -1.32 1.73 0.18
CA ILE A 134 -0.63 2.75 -0.64
C ILE A 134 -0.30 2.19 -2.03
N LYS A 135 0.16 0.94 -2.13
CA LYS A 135 0.39 0.26 -3.42
C LYS A 135 -0.87 0.23 -4.28
N GLN A 136 -2.02 -0.13 -3.71
CA GLN A 136 -3.28 -0.23 -4.44
C GLN A 136 -3.87 1.14 -4.81
N MET A 137 -3.86 2.08 -3.87
CA MET A 137 -4.33 3.44 -4.09
C MET A 137 -3.45 4.16 -5.13
N GLY A 138 -2.14 4.05 -5.04
CA GLY A 138 -1.20 4.63 -6.02
C GLY A 138 -1.39 4.11 -7.45
N GLN A 139 -1.91 2.88 -7.63
CA GLN A 139 -2.26 2.37 -8.96
C GLN A 139 -3.56 2.93 -9.51
N LYS A 140 -4.54 3.22 -8.66
CA LYS A 140 -5.91 3.55 -9.06
C LYS A 140 -6.21 5.05 -8.94
N ASN A 141 -5.61 5.69 -7.98
CA ASN A 141 -5.79 7.11 -7.65
C ASN A 141 -4.43 7.73 -7.27
N PRO A 142 -3.50 7.87 -8.25
CA PRO A 142 -2.11 8.23 -7.97
C PRO A 142 -1.94 9.63 -7.40
N GLU A 143 -2.64 10.64 -7.93
CA GLU A 143 -2.42 12.03 -7.56
C GLU A 143 -2.58 12.29 -6.06
N PRO A 144 -3.74 12.04 -5.41
CA PRO A 144 -3.88 12.25 -3.97
C PRO A 144 -3.01 11.29 -3.15
N THR A 145 -2.75 10.07 -3.65
CA THR A 145 -1.85 9.15 -2.96
C THR A 145 -0.42 9.67 -2.93
N PHE A 146 0.04 10.32 -3.97
CA PHE A 146 1.38 10.91 -4.03
C PHE A 146 1.50 12.22 -3.25
N VAL A 147 0.44 13.01 -3.16
CA VAL A 147 0.38 14.14 -2.22
C VAL A 147 0.55 13.63 -0.78
N PHE A 148 -0.19 12.58 -0.41
CA PHE A 148 -0.04 11.92 0.88
C PHE A 148 1.37 11.35 1.09
N ALA A 149 1.91 10.62 0.11
CA ALA A 149 3.25 10.08 0.19
C ALA A 149 4.30 11.17 0.40
N ARG A 150 4.27 12.25 -0.37
CA ARG A 150 5.20 13.39 -0.24
C ARG A 150 5.17 14.02 1.15
N LYS A 151 3.98 14.16 1.74
CA LYS A 151 3.82 14.66 3.12
C LYS A 151 4.62 13.83 4.13
N HIS A 152 4.64 12.49 3.97
CA HIS A 152 5.23 11.56 4.93
C HIS A 152 6.62 11.03 4.56
N LEU A 153 7.16 11.38 3.39
CA LEU A 153 8.54 11.02 3.02
C LEU A 153 9.58 11.64 3.95
N LYS A 154 9.26 12.77 4.59
CA LYS A 154 10.14 13.48 5.54
C LYS A 154 9.65 13.39 6.98
N ASP A 155 8.81 12.41 7.28
CA ASP A 155 8.35 12.17 8.66
C ASP A 155 9.54 11.86 9.58
N ASP A 156 9.51 12.33 10.82
CA ASP A 156 10.57 12.11 11.79
C ASP A 156 10.76 10.61 12.09
N GLU A 157 9.68 9.83 12.03
CA GLU A 157 9.68 8.39 12.25
C GLU A 157 10.24 7.63 11.04
N PRO A 158 11.42 7.00 11.13
CA PRO A 158 12.00 6.24 10.01
C PRO A 158 11.12 5.09 9.51
N GLU A 159 10.27 4.53 10.38
CA GLU A 159 9.37 3.46 9.98
C GLU A 159 8.27 3.97 9.05
N ILE A 160 7.76 5.17 9.28
CA ILE A 160 6.78 5.82 8.38
C ILE A 160 7.44 6.07 7.03
N ARG A 161 8.63 6.69 6.98
CA ARG A 161 9.35 6.90 5.71
C ARG A 161 9.54 5.60 4.94
N ARG A 162 9.95 4.52 5.63
CA ARG A 162 10.12 3.19 5.03
C ARG A 162 8.81 2.63 4.45
N GLN A 163 7.69 2.79 5.16
CA GLN A 163 6.37 2.36 4.68
C GLN A 163 5.97 3.11 3.41
N ILE A 164 6.15 4.42 3.38
CA ILE A 164 5.83 5.26 2.23
C ILE A 164 6.68 4.87 1.02
N VAL A 165 8.00 4.77 1.19
CA VAL A 165 8.92 4.35 0.12
C VAL A 165 8.50 3.00 -0.47
N HIS A 166 8.18 2.02 0.37
CA HIS A 166 7.72 0.71 -0.10
C HIS A 166 6.31 0.78 -0.74
N GLY A 167 5.45 1.65 -0.22
CA GLY A 167 4.09 1.83 -0.70
C GLY A 167 3.99 2.36 -2.13
N ILE A 168 4.89 3.26 -2.54
CA ILE A 168 4.89 3.85 -3.89
C ILE A 168 5.51 2.93 -4.96
N GLU A 169 6.17 1.83 -4.57
CA GLU A 169 6.86 0.90 -5.47
C GLU A 169 5.99 0.40 -6.63
N LEU A 170 4.76 -0.04 -6.34
CA LEU A 170 3.93 -0.69 -7.36
C LEU A 170 3.61 0.25 -8.53
N ARG A 171 3.34 1.52 -8.26
CA ARG A 171 3.15 2.56 -9.28
C ARG A 171 4.43 2.77 -10.08
N GLY A 172 5.57 2.80 -9.40
CA GLY A 172 6.88 2.96 -10.03
C GLY A 172 7.24 1.85 -11.03
N ARG A 173 6.69 0.65 -10.89
CA ARG A 173 6.88 -0.45 -11.85
C ARG A 173 6.28 -0.17 -13.23
N THR A 174 5.47 0.86 -13.39
CA THR A 174 4.87 1.28 -14.67
C THR A 174 5.13 2.75 -15.00
N HIS A 175 5.36 3.56 -13.97
CA HIS A 175 5.64 5.00 -14.06
C HIS A 175 6.85 5.35 -13.17
N PRO A 176 8.06 4.85 -13.52
CA PRO A 176 9.22 5.02 -12.65
C PRO A 176 9.59 6.48 -12.43
N GLU A 177 9.38 7.36 -13.40
CA GLU A 177 9.66 8.79 -13.32
C GLU A 177 8.90 9.50 -12.20
N GLU A 178 7.65 9.10 -11.93
CA GLU A 178 6.84 9.69 -10.85
C GLU A 178 7.44 9.35 -9.48
N VAL A 179 7.89 8.09 -9.31
CA VAL A 179 8.44 7.59 -8.05
C VAL A 179 9.88 8.05 -7.84
N LEU A 180 10.70 8.05 -8.89
CA LEU A 180 12.10 8.50 -8.82
C LEU A 180 12.22 9.97 -8.40
N THR A 181 11.27 10.82 -8.82
CA THR A 181 11.20 12.22 -8.38
C THR A 181 11.03 12.32 -6.86
N LEU A 182 10.19 11.47 -6.26
CA LEU A 182 10.00 11.42 -4.81
C LEU A 182 11.20 10.82 -4.09
N LEU A 183 11.76 9.72 -4.61
CA LEU A 183 12.91 9.06 -4.00
C LEU A 183 14.18 9.93 -4.02
N LYS A 184 14.34 10.80 -5.04
CA LYS A 184 15.44 11.76 -5.08
C LYS A 184 15.45 12.68 -3.86
N GLU A 185 14.30 13.04 -3.31
CA GLU A 185 14.21 13.87 -2.10
C GLU A 185 14.83 13.18 -0.87
N LEU A 186 14.97 11.85 -0.90
CA LEU A 186 15.57 11.02 0.15
C LEU A 186 16.97 10.49 -0.21
N GLN A 187 17.63 11.02 -1.22
CA GLN A 187 18.94 10.49 -1.66
C GLN A 187 20.04 10.54 -0.58
N TYR A 188 19.88 11.39 0.44
CA TYR A 188 20.80 11.50 1.58
C TYR A 188 20.24 10.86 2.86
N GLU A 189 19.29 9.93 2.74
CA GLU A 189 18.76 9.19 3.90
C GLU A 189 19.85 8.37 4.58
N GLU A 190 20.06 8.60 5.87
CA GLU A 190 21.12 7.95 6.67
C GLU A 190 20.61 6.71 7.41
N VAL A 191 19.30 6.65 7.70
CA VAL A 191 18.73 5.50 8.41
C VAL A 191 18.73 4.28 7.52
N ARG A 192 19.60 3.31 7.84
CA ARG A 192 19.87 2.13 7.01
C ARG A 192 18.63 1.39 6.52
N LYS A 193 17.61 1.21 7.39
CA LYS A 193 16.38 0.52 7.00
C LYS A 193 15.57 1.25 5.92
N VAL A 194 15.60 2.58 5.92
CA VAL A 194 14.93 3.42 4.91
C VAL A 194 15.77 3.46 3.64
N ARG A 195 17.10 3.71 3.77
CA ARG A 195 18.04 3.67 2.65
C ARG A 195 17.97 2.34 1.87
N ASN A 196 17.99 1.21 2.58
CA ASN A 196 17.85 -0.10 1.94
C ASN A 196 16.51 -0.27 1.21
N MET A 197 15.43 0.34 1.72
CA MET A 197 14.14 0.31 1.05
C MET A 197 14.13 1.17 -0.22
N ILE A 198 14.82 2.31 -0.23
CA ILE A 198 15.01 3.14 -1.44
C ILE A 198 15.73 2.33 -2.52
N ILE A 199 16.85 1.70 -2.17
CA ILE A 199 17.64 0.84 -3.08
C ILE A 199 16.77 -0.30 -3.63
N HIS A 200 16.05 -0.99 -2.74
CA HIS A 200 15.11 -2.05 -3.13
C HIS A 200 14.07 -1.56 -4.14
N VAL A 201 13.43 -0.43 -3.87
CA VAL A 201 12.39 0.13 -4.76
C VAL A 201 12.98 0.51 -6.11
N ILE A 202 14.16 1.15 -6.16
CA ILE A 202 14.85 1.49 -7.41
C ILE A 202 15.10 0.21 -8.24
N GLY A 203 15.57 -0.86 -7.61
CA GLY A 203 15.71 -2.16 -8.27
C GLY A 203 14.38 -2.67 -8.81
N GLN A 204 13.32 -2.66 -7.99
CA GLN A 204 12.01 -3.19 -8.35
C GLN A 204 11.28 -2.40 -9.45
N ILE A 205 11.57 -1.12 -9.64
CA ILE A 205 10.93 -0.32 -10.68
C ILE A 205 11.67 -0.35 -12.02
N SER A 206 12.83 -1.03 -12.12
CA SER A 206 13.66 -1.07 -13.31
C SER A 206 13.33 -2.20 -14.30
N TYR A 207 12.68 -3.29 -13.86
CA TYR A 207 12.67 -4.56 -14.59
C TYR A 207 11.74 -4.62 -15.80
N LYS A 208 10.72 -3.75 -15.89
CA LYS A 208 9.77 -3.76 -17.01
C LYS A 208 10.34 -3.06 -18.24
N LYS A 209 9.70 -3.33 -19.39
CA LYS A 209 10.09 -2.72 -20.68
C LYS A 209 10.09 -1.20 -20.60
N GLY A 210 11.21 -0.57 -20.99
CA GLY A 210 11.38 0.88 -20.98
C GLY A 210 11.60 1.53 -19.61
N CYS A 211 11.61 0.72 -18.54
CA CYS A 211 11.79 1.25 -17.19
C CYS A 211 13.26 1.42 -16.80
N LEU A 212 14.13 0.50 -17.23
CA LEU A 212 15.57 0.59 -16.95
C LEU A 212 16.15 1.90 -17.50
N GLU A 213 15.77 2.27 -18.71
CA GLU A 213 16.19 3.49 -19.38
C GLU A 213 15.84 4.73 -18.54
N LYS A 214 14.60 4.82 -18.10
CA LYS A 214 14.12 5.93 -17.27
C LYS A 214 14.79 5.97 -15.88
N VAL A 215 15.08 4.80 -15.30
CA VAL A 215 15.78 4.70 -14.01
C VAL A 215 17.23 5.20 -14.17
N VAL A 216 17.96 4.75 -15.19
CA VAL A 216 19.34 5.18 -15.44
C VAL A 216 19.41 6.68 -15.74
N ASP A 217 18.52 7.20 -16.58
CA ASP A 217 18.42 8.63 -16.87
C ASP A 217 18.16 9.49 -15.62
N ALA A 218 17.36 8.97 -14.69
CA ALA A 218 17.11 9.65 -13.43
C ALA A 218 18.33 9.60 -12.50
N LEU A 219 18.95 8.42 -12.34
CA LEU A 219 20.12 8.23 -11.49
C LEU A 219 21.32 9.06 -11.92
N ASN A 220 21.50 9.34 -13.22
CA ASN A 220 22.51 10.28 -13.73
C ASN A 220 22.36 11.72 -13.20
N LYS A 221 21.22 12.06 -12.64
CA LYS A 221 20.91 13.39 -12.08
C LYS A 221 20.95 13.41 -10.55
N TRP A 222 21.33 12.28 -9.92
CA TRP A 222 21.43 12.20 -8.47
C TRP A 222 22.85 12.55 -8.04
N GLU A 223 22.97 13.21 -6.89
CA GLU A 223 24.24 13.71 -6.36
C GLU A 223 24.91 12.71 -5.41
N ASN A 224 24.12 11.83 -4.75
CA ASN A 224 24.65 10.80 -3.85
C ASN A 224 25.12 9.58 -4.64
N ILE A 225 26.40 9.61 -5.03
CA ILE A 225 27.01 8.55 -5.87
C ILE A 225 26.99 7.17 -5.17
N ASP A 226 27.19 7.13 -3.86
CA ASP A 226 27.17 5.87 -3.10
C ASP A 226 25.79 5.20 -3.20
N LEU A 227 24.72 5.98 -3.05
CA LEU A 227 23.35 5.46 -3.21
C LEU A 227 23.07 5.01 -4.64
N VAL A 228 23.61 5.73 -5.64
CA VAL A 228 23.50 5.35 -7.05
C VAL A 228 24.17 4.01 -7.29
N CYS A 229 25.43 3.84 -6.83
CA CYS A 229 26.19 2.59 -7.02
C CYS A 229 25.51 1.40 -6.34
N GLU A 230 25.05 1.54 -5.09
CA GLU A 230 24.30 0.50 -4.39
C GLU A 230 22.97 0.15 -5.12
N SER A 231 22.32 1.16 -5.72
CA SER A 231 21.09 0.95 -6.49
C SER A 231 21.35 0.19 -7.79
N ILE A 232 22.49 0.43 -8.46
CA ILE A 232 22.89 -0.31 -9.65
C ILE A 232 23.10 -1.80 -9.34
N GLU A 233 23.73 -2.12 -8.22
CA GLU A 233 23.91 -3.51 -7.78
C GLU A 233 22.55 -4.22 -7.59
N GLU A 234 21.61 -3.55 -6.94
CA GLU A 234 20.26 -4.10 -6.72
C GLU A 234 19.49 -4.23 -8.05
N ILE A 235 19.59 -3.27 -8.99
CA ILE A 235 19.02 -3.39 -10.34
C ILE A 235 19.51 -4.66 -11.03
N VAL A 236 20.83 -4.89 -11.06
CA VAL A 236 21.42 -6.08 -11.68
C VAL A 236 20.94 -7.37 -11.01
N LYS A 237 20.83 -7.36 -9.68
CA LYS A 237 20.33 -8.49 -8.89
C LYS A 237 18.84 -8.78 -9.20
N VAL A 238 18.00 -7.75 -9.33
CA VAL A 238 16.59 -7.90 -9.72
C VAL A 238 16.50 -8.50 -11.13
N HIS A 239 17.26 -8.00 -12.09
CA HIS A 239 17.29 -8.55 -13.45
C HIS A 239 17.83 -9.99 -13.53
N ARG A 240 18.61 -10.42 -12.54
CA ARG A 240 19.08 -11.81 -12.43
C ARG A 240 18.02 -12.75 -11.88
N ASN A 241 17.33 -12.30 -10.82
CA ASN A 241 16.52 -13.18 -9.97
C ASN A 241 15.03 -13.13 -10.29
N TYR A 242 14.56 -12.04 -10.95
CA TYR A 242 13.14 -11.84 -11.15
C TYR A 242 12.70 -12.35 -12.52
N LYS A 243 11.91 -13.43 -12.51
CA LYS A 243 11.48 -14.13 -13.74
C LYS A 243 10.69 -13.29 -14.76
N PHE A 244 10.18 -12.14 -14.33
CA PHE A 244 9.43 -11.20 -15.18
C PHE A 244 10.29 -10.04 -15.69
N ALA A 245 11.59 -10.03 -15.40
CA ALA A 245 12.50 -9.03 -15.94
C ALA A 245 12.58 -9.16 -17.47
N VAL A 246 12.42 -8.05 -18.17
CA VAL A 246 12.43 -8.01 -19.64
C VAL A 246 13.84 -8.20 -20.20
N ARG A 247 14.85 -7.71 -19.48
CA ARG A 247 16.27 -7.87 -19.84
C ARG A 247 16.93 -8.92 -18.96
N THR A 248 17.95 -9.58 -19.48
CA THR A 248 18.86 -10.39 -18.65
C THR A 248 19.71 -9.48 -17.76
N SER A 249 20.34 -10.05 -16.73
CA SER A 249 21.29 -9.28 -15.92
C SER A 249 22.51 -8.82 -16.71
N LYS A 250 22.90 -9.56 -17.78
CA LYS A 250 23.98 -9.18 -18.68
C LYS A 250 23.60 -7.95 -19.51
N ASP A 251 22.44 -7.99 -20.17
CA ASP A 251 21.95 -6.87 -20.99
C ASP A 251 21.73 -5.60 -20.15
N ALA A 252 21.24 -5.77 -18.90
CA ALA A 252 21.05 -4.65 -17.98
C ALA A 252 22.41 -4.02 -17.60
N LYS A 253 23.44 -4.85 -17.31
CA LYS A 253 24.79 -4.36 -17.02
C LYS A 253 25.41 -3.62 -18.19
N GLU A 254 25.29 -4.16 -19.40
CA GLU A 254 25.81 -3.53 -20.62
C GLU A 254 25.15 -2.17 -20.83
N TYR A 255 23.81 -2.12 -20.76
CA TYR A 255 23.08 -0.86 -20.87
C TYR A 255 23.52 0.19 -19.83
N ILE A 256 23.62 -0.22 -18.56
CA ILE A 256 24.05 0.67 -17.47
C ILE A 256 25.45 1.19 -17.73
N LYS A 257 26.40 0.32 -18.14
CA LYS A 257 27.78 0.72 -18.43
C LYS A 257 27.87 1.73 -19.56
N GLU A 258 27.01 1.64 -20.57
CA GLU A 258 27.00 2.55 -21.71
C GLU A 258 26.34 3.90 -21.40
N HIS A 259 25.40 3.96 -20.49
CA HIS A 259 24.52 5.14 -20.29
C HIS A 259 24.64 5.81 -18.92
N LEU A 260 25.24 5.14 -17.93
CA LEU A 260 25.49 5.76 -16.63
C LEU A 260 26.82 6.54 -16.65
N THR A 261 26.79 7.77 -16.15
CA THR A 261 27.95 8.67 -16.19
C THR A 261 28.82 8.63 -14.94
N CYS A 262 28.33 7.99 -13.86
CA CYS A 262 29.04 7.79 -12.60
C CYS A 262 29.17 6.27 -12.30
N CYS A 263 30.01 5.89 -11.34
CA CYS A 263 30.23 4.48 -10.92
C CYS A 263 30.82 3.58 -12.04
N ILE A 264 31.61 4.12 -12.96
CA ILE A 264 32.32 3.34 -13.98
C ILE A 264 33.75 3.14 -13.49
N GLU A 265 34.01 2.02 -12.80
CA GLU A 265 35.29 1.38 -12.66
C GLU A 265 35.30 0.03 -13.40
#